data_32524fc12dd4baf8724da89a407cad5b
#
_entry.id   32524fc12dd4baf8724da89a407cad5b
#
_cell.length_a   1.000
_cell.length_b   1.000
_cell.length_c   1.000
_cell.angle_alpha   90.00
_cell.angle_beta   90.00
_cell.angle_gamma   90.00
#
_symmetry.space_group_name_H-M   'P 1'
#
loop_
_entity.id
_entity.type
_entity.pdbx_description
1 polymer ?
#
loop_
_entity_poly.entity_id
_entity_poly.type
_entity_poly.pdbx_seq_one_letter_code
_entity_poly.pdbx_strand_id
1 'polypeptide(L)'
;MYMPDKRTYADRAEYLKQAVGLRRKKLKTMVIEYKGGKCIICGYNKCAGAFDLHHIDGSTKEFGLSHRGLTRSWEKIQKEADKCVLLCANCHREVHAGIVQLPIER
;
A
#
# COMPACT_ATOMS: atom_id res chain seq x y z
N MET A 1 28.21 -26.03 -16.27
CA MET A 1 29.36 -25.11 -16.30
C MET A 1 29.03 -23.85 -15.51
N TYR A 2 29.89 -23.51 -14.57
CA TYR A 2 29.70 -22.31 -13.76
C TYR A 2 30.10 -21.07 -14.57
N MET A 3 29.17 -20.10 -14.65
CA MET A 3 29.41 -18.80 -15.27
C MET A 3 29.45 -17.75 -14.17
N PRO A 4 30.60 -17.10 -13.93
CA PRO A 4 30.64 -16.06 -12.92
C PRO A 4 29.73 -14.90 -13.29
N ASP A 5 29.11 -14.29 -12.28
CA ASP A 5 28.26 -13.11 -12.47
C ASP A 5 29.14 -11.95 -12.91
N LYS A 6 28.89 -11.44 -14.11
CA LYS A 6 29.65 -10.34 -14.69
C LYS A 6 29.09 -8.98 -14.33
N ARG A 7 28.00 -8.92 -13.55
CA ARG A 7 27.40 -7.65 -13.16
C ARG A 7 28.29 -6.91 -12.17
N THR A 8 28.38 -5.62 -12.35
CA THR A 8 29.09 -4.73 -11.43
C THR A 8 28.27 -4.52 -10.16
N TYR A 9 28.86 -3.89 -9.14
CA TYR A 9 28.12 -3.50 -7.94
C TYR A 9 26.92 -2.62 -8.29
N ALA A 10 27.07 -1.67 -9.22
CA ALA A 10 25.98 -0.80 -9.66
C ALA A 10 24.85 -1.59 -10.32
N ASP A 11 25.19 -2.60 -11.15
CA ASP A 11 24.19 -3.46 -11.79
C ASP A 11 23.41 -4.27 -10.77
N ARG A 12 24.07 -4.78 -9.75
CA ARG A 12 23.43 -5.52 -8.65
C ARG A 12 22.49 -4.63 -7.85
N ALA A 13 22.93 -3.41 -7.54
CA ALA A 13 22.14 -2.43 -6.81
C ALA A 13 20.87 -2.10 -7.60
N GLU A 14 20.98 -1.89 -8.90
CA GLU A 14 19.82 -1.60 -9.77
C GLU A 14 18.86 -2.79 -9.83
N TYR A 15 19.39 -4.00 -9.97
CA TYR A 15 18.57 -5.21 -9.97
C TYR A 15 17.77 -5.35 -8.67
N LEU A 16 18.42 -5.15 -7.51
CA LEU A 16 17.77 -5.25 -6.21
C LEU A 16 16.69 -4.17 -6.06
N LYS A 17 16.97 -2.96 -6.52
CA LYS A 17 16.01 -1.86 -6.50
C LYS A 17 14.76 -2.19 -7.31
N GLN A 18 14.93 -2.77 -8.50
CA GLN A 18 13.82 -3.18 -9.36
C GLN A 18 13.01 -4.30 -8.70
N ALA A 19 13.69 -5.30 -8.11
CA ALA A 19 13.03 -6.41 -7.43
C ALA A 19 12.18 -5.93 -6.25
N VAL A 20 12.70 -5.00 -5.45
CA VAL A 20 11.96 -4.39 -4.33
C VAL A 20 10.75 -3.62 -4.85
N GLY A 21 10.90 -2.85 -5.92
CA GLY A 21 9.81 -2.10 -6.54
C GLY A 21 8.68 -3.01 -7.02
N LEU A 22 9.01 -4.11 -7.67
CA LEU A 22 8.03 -5.09 -8.13
C LEU A 22 7.28 -5.73 -6.96
N ARG A 23 8.01 -6.09 -5.89
CA ARG A 23 7.39 -6.66 -4.68
C ARG A 23 6.41 -5.68 -4.05
N ARG A 24 6.78 -4.40 -3.95
CA ARG A 24 5.90 -3.35 -3.40
C ARG A 24 4.62 -3.21 -4.21
N LYS A 25 4.72 -3.23 -5.53
CA LYS A 25 3.54 -3.16 -6.43
C LYS A 25 2.64 -4.37 -6.21
N LYS A 26 3.21 -5.56 -6.13
CA LYS A 26 2.47 -6.79 -5.89
C LYS A 26 1.74 -6.73 -4.55
N LEU A 27 2.43 -6.34 -3.48
CA LEU A 27 1.85 -6.26 -2.15
C LEU A 27 0.76 -5.18 -2.08
N LYS A 28 0.93 -4.07 -2.78
CA LYS A 28 -0.11 -3.04 -2.86
C LYS A 28 -1.36 -3.58 -3.52
N THR A 29 -1.23 -4.30 -4.63
CA THR A 29 -2.37 -4.93 -5.31
C THR A 29 -3.07 -5.92 -4.37
N MET A 30 -2.29 -6.74 -3.66
CA MET A 30 -2.84 -7.70 -2.71
C MET A 30 -3.63 -7.03 -1.59
N VAL A 31 -3.12 -5.93 -1.03
CA VAL A 31 -3.80 -5.23 0.06
C VAL A 31 -5.05 -4.51 -0.44
N ILE A 32 -5.04 -3.97 -1.64
CA ILE A 32 -6.23 -3.35 -2.26
C ILE A 32 -7.32 -4.40 -2.42
N GLU A 33 -7.02 -5.57 -2.96
CA GLU A 33 -7.95 -6.68 -3.11
C GLU A 33 -8.48 -7.15 -1.75
N TYR A 34 -7.59 -7.27 -0.78
CA TYR A 34 -7.93 -7.66 0.59
C TYR A 34 -8.94 -6.69 1.23
N LYS A 35 -8.86 -5.41 0.90
CA LYS A 35 -9.75 -4.38 1.42
C LYS A 35 -10.97 -4.13 0.53
N GLY A 36 -11.24 -4.98 -0.43
CA GLY A 36 -12.45 -4.94 -1.24
C GLY A 36 -12.30 -4.33 -2.64
N GLY A 37 -11.13 -3.82 -3.00
CA GLY A 37 -10.83 -3.39 -4.37
C GLY A 37 -11.44 -2.07 -4.81
N LYS A 38 -12.09 -1.32 -3.92
CA LYS A 38 -12.72 -0.04 -4.28
C LYS A 38 -12.73 0.93 -3.11
N CYS A 39 -12.77 2.23 -3.43
CA CYS A 39 -12.95 3.27 -2.41
C CYS A 39 -14.28 3.06 -1.70
N ILE A 40 -14.27 3.07 -0.36
CA ILE A 40 -15.51 2.85 0.42
C ILE A 40 -16.48 4.04 0.36
N ILE A 41 -16.00 5.22 -0.09
CA ILE A 41 -16.83 6.43 -0.16
C ILE A 41 -17.44 6.58 -1.56
N CYS A 42 -16.60 6.61 -2.61
CA CYS A 42 -17.08 6.90 -3.97
C CYS A 42 -17.11 5.70 -4.90
N GLY A 43 -16.56 4.56 -4.48
CA GLY A 43 -16.55 3.34 -5.31
C GLY A 43 -15.50 3.30 -6.40
N TYR A 44 -14.56 4.24 -6.43
CA TYR A 44 -13.48 4.24 -7.42
C TYR A 44 -12.72 2.91 -7.39
N ASN A 45 -12.43 2.33 -8.55
CA ASN A 45 -11.82 1.01 -8.66
C ASN A 45 -10.91 0.82 -9.88
N LYS A 46 -10.30 1.88 -10.37
CA LYS A 46 -9.58 1.81 -11.66
C LYS A 46 -8.06 1.63 -11.52
N CYS A 47 -7.38 2.53 -10.84
CA CYS A 47 -5.92 2.55 -10.80
C CYS A 47 -5.41 2.23 -9.39
N ALA A 48 -4.56 1.21 -9.27
CA ALA A 48 -3.97 0.83 -7.98
C ALA A 48 -3.20 1.99 -7.34
N GLY A 49 -2.53 2.82 -8.14
CA GLY A 49 -1.78 3.96 -7.65
C GLY A 49 -2.63 5.09 -7.06
N ALA A 50 -3.94 5.08 -7.33
CA ALA A 50 -4.85 6.09 -6.81
C ALA A 50 -5.50 5.71 -5.49
N PHE A 51 -5.14 4.57 -4.90
CA PHE A 51 -5.67 4.14 -3.61
C PHE A 51 -4.70 4.44 -2.47
N ASP A 52 -5.27 4.82 -1.35
CA ASP A 52 -4.57 5.01 -0.09
C ASP A 52 -5.26 4.21 1.01
N LEU A 53 -4.49 3.78 1.99
CA LEU A 53 -5.01 3.12 3.19
C LEU A 53 -5.03 4.14 4.32
N HIS A 54 -6.21 4.47 4.78
CA HIS A 54 -6.44 5.46 5.83
C HIS A 54 -6.68 4.75 7.17
N HIS A 55 -5.79 4.99 8.13
CA HIS A 55 -5.97 4.45 9.48
C HIS A 55 -7.18 5.10 10.14
N ILE A 56 -8.11 4.28 10.62
CA ILE A 56 -9.33 4.75 11.29
C ILE A 56 -8.96 5.46 12.60
N ASP A 57 -8.04 4.85 13.35
CA ASP A 57 -7.51 5.40 14.59
C ASP A 57 -5.99 5.47 14.49
N GLY A 58 -5.45 6.67 14.38
CA GLY A 58 -4.02 6.88 14.25
C GLY A 58 -3.21 6.42 15.46
N SER A 59 -3.85 6.30 16.64
CA SER A 59 -3.16 5.85 17.85
C SER A 59 -2.78 4.37 17.79
N THR A 60 -3.45 3.57 16.95
CA THR A 60 -3.15 2.14 16.79
C THR A 60 -2.17 1.85 15.68
N LYS A 61 -1.75 2.87 14.93
CA LYS A 61 -0.85 2.73 13.79
C LYS A 61 0.54 2.28 14.25
N GLU A 62 1.00 1.16 13.73
CA GLU A 62 2.37 0.67 13.95
C GLU A 62 3.30 1.12 12.84
N PHE A 63 2.81 1.12 11.59
CA PHE A 63 3.58 1.59 10.42
C PHE A 63 2.62 2.03 9.33
N GLY A 64 3.13 2.83 8.39
CA GLY A 64 2.36 3.27 7.23
C GLY A 64 2.33 2.19 6.14
N LEU A 65 1.19 2.04 5.49
CA LEU A 65 1.03 1.12 4.35
C LEU A 65 1.29 1.82 3.02
N SER A 66 2.20 2.78 3.04
CA SER A 66 2.71 3.42 1.84
C SER A 66 3.97 2.69 1.35
N HIS A 67 4.69 3.30 0.45
CA HIS A 67 5.82 2.71 -0.25
C HIS A 67 6.79 1.93 0.65
N ARG A 68 7.21 2.47 1.79
CA ARG A 68 8.17 1.81 2.69
C ARG A 68 7.54 0.69 3.52
N GLY A 69 6.29 0.86 3.92
CA GLY A 69 5.57 -0.13 4.73
C GLY A 69 5.33 -1.44 3.99
N LEU A 70 5.28 -1.41 2.66
CA LEU A 70 5.03 -2.57 1.83
C LEU A 70 6.27 -3.47 1.62
N THR A 71 7.31 -3.32 2.43
CA THR A 71 8.45 -4.24 2.47
C THR A 71 8.32 -5.30 3.56
N ARG A 72 7.30 -5.22 4.39
CA ARG A 72 7.05 -6.16 5.49
C ARG A 72 6.37 -7.44 4.98
N SER A 73 6.29 -8.45 5.85
CA SER A 73 5.60 -9.70 5.52
C SER A 73 4.10 -9.44 5.28
N TRP A 74 3.49 -10.30 4.49
CA TRP A 74 2.06 -10.19 4.17
C TRP A 74 1.20 -10.22 5.44
N GLU A 75 1.54 -11.08 6.40
CA GLU A 75 0.80 -11.19 7.66
C GLU A 75 0.81 -9.88 8.44
N LYS A 76 1.96 -9.20 8.49
CA LYS A 76 2.06 -7.89 9.16
C LYS A 76 1.27 -6.83 8.40
N ILE A 77 1.33 -6.85 7.08
CA ILE A 77 0.57 -5.92 6.23
C ILE A 77 -0.93 -6.13 6.43
N GLN A 78 -1.41 -7.38 6.48
CA GLN A 78 -2.82 -7.67 6.73
C GLN A 78 -3.29 -7.12 8.07
N LYS A 79 -2.53 -7.35 9.13
CA LYS A 79 -2.87 -6.86 10.47
C LYS A 79 -2.98 -5.34 10.49
N GLU A 80 -2.04 -4.66 9.83
CA GLU A 80 -2.09 -3.20 9.76
C GLU A 80 -3.25 -2.72 8.89
N ALA A 81 -3.52 -3.40 7.77
CA ALA A 81 -4.64 -3.09 6.88
C ALA A 81 -6.01 -3.26 7.56
N ASP A 82 -6.11 -4.18 8.51
CA ASP A 82 -7.35 -4.36 9.29
C ASP A 82 -7.71 -3.10 10.10
N LYS A 83 -6.73 -2.26 10.39
CA LYS A 83 -6.92 -0.98 11.10
C LYS A 83 -7.29 0.17 10.15
N CYS A 84 -7.38 -0.10 8.85
CA CYS A 84 -7.52 0.90 7.81
C CYS A 84 -8.79 0.71 6.98
N VAL A 85 -9.14 1.76 6.24
CA VAL A 85 -10.14 1.71 5.18
C VAL A 85 -9.47 2.08 3.87
N LEU A 86 -9.99 1.56 2.76
CA LEU A 86 -9.47 1.85 1.43
C LEU A 86 -10.19 3.07 0.87
N LEU A 87 -9.41 4.10 0.55
CA LEU A 87 -9.91 5.34 -0.02
C LEU A 87 -9.14 5.66 -1.31
N CYS A 88 -9.81 6.27 -2.28
CA CYS A 88 -9.08 6.88 -3.38
C CYS A 88 -8.39 8.17 -2.89
N ALA A 89 -7.40 8.65 -3.65
CA ALA A 89 -6.61 9.81 -3.25
C ALA A 89 -7.48 11.05 -2.98
N ASN A 90 -8.51 11.28 -3.77
CA ASN A 90 -9.41 12.41 -3.58
C ASN A 90 -10.21 12.29 -2.29
N CYS A 91 -10.85 11.15 -2.07
CA CYS A 91 -11.63 10.93 -0.85
C CYS A 91 -10.75 10.96 0.40
N HIS A 92 -9.52 10.46 0.30
CA HIS A 92 -8.57 10.51 1.41
C HIS A 92 -8.24 11.95 1.81
N ARG A 93 -8.00 12.81 0.83
CA ARG A 93 -7.76 14.23 1.07
C ARG A 93 -9.00 14.95 1.62
N GLU A 94 -10.17 14.61 1.11
CA GLU A 94 -11.42 15.20 1.58
C GLU A 94 -11.73 14.81 3.02
N VAL A 95 -11.44 13.57 3.41
CA VAL A 95 -11.58 13.12 4.80
C VAL A 95 -10.64 13.90 5.71
N HIS A 96 -9.38 14.06 5.31
CA HIS A 96 -8.40 14.83 6.08
C HIS A 96 -8.78 16.31 6.18
N ALA A 97 -9.40 16.86 5.15
CA ALA A 97 -9.87 18.24 5.15
C ALA A 97 -11.16 18.45 5.93
N GLY A 98 -11.79 17.38 6.41
CA GLY A 98 -13.04 17.46 7.15
C GLY A 98 -14.28 17.68 6.27
N ILE A 99 -14.14 17.58 4.94
CA ILE A 99 -15.24 17.79 3.99
C ILE A 99 -16.16 16.58 3.96
N VAL A 100 -15.59 15.38 4.07
CA VAL A 100 -16.32 14.12 4.03
C VAL A 100 -16.01 13.31 5.28
N GLN A 101 -17.02 12.68 5.87
CA GLN A 101 -16.83 11.77 6.99
C GLN A 101 -16.76 10.33 6.49
N LEU A 102 -16.02 9.50 7.21
CA LEU A 102 -15.97 8.07 6.91
C LEU A 102 -17.35 7.44 7.15
N PRO A 103 -17.85 6.57 6.22
CA PRO A 103 -19.14 5.91 6.36
C PRO A 103 -19.10 4.73 7.32
N ILE A 104 -18.35 4.84 8.39
CA ILE A 104 -18.20 3.80 9.42
C ILE A 104 -18.26 4.46 10.80
N GLU A 105 -18.83 3.72 11.76
CA GLU A 105 -18.83 4.12 13.16
C GLU A 105 -17.58 3.53 13.84
N ARG A 106 -17.04 4.28 14.78
CA ARG A 106 -15.94 3.81 15.61
C ARG A 106 -16.48 3.07 16.84
#